data_bc83cb06b0f6141e915dbea76474c624
#
_entry.id   bc83cb06b0f6141e915dbea76474c624
#
_cell.length_a   1.000
_cell.length_b   1.000
_cell.length_c   1.000
_cell.angle_alpha   90.00
_cell.angle_beta   90.00
_cell.angle_gamma   90.00
#
_symmetry.space_group_name_H-M   'P 1'
#
loop_
_entity.id
_entity.type
_entity.pdbx_description
1 polymer ?
#
loop_
_entity_poly.entity_id
_entity_poly.type
_entity_poly.pdbx_seq_one_letter_code
_entity_poly.pdbx_strand_id
1 'polypeptide(L)'
;MFNWLKKLTGDSNEREPKKLQPFAAKINALEPQFEALSAAELPAKTVELKERLSQATTPLRERLEEARAELDSEADSYHRQRLQEEVGQLDKDLREAERQALDELLPEAFAAVREAAKRTIGQRHFDVQLLGGIVLHQGK
;
A
#
# COMPACT_ATOMS: atom_id res chain seq x y z
N MET A 1 11.43 30.64 31.75
CA MET A 1 12.46 29.60 31.79
C MET A 1 11.84 28.19 31.55
N PHE A 2 11.01 28.00 30.49
CA PHE A 2 10.37 26.69 30.18
C PHE A 2 10.24 26.42 28.67
N ASN A 3 11.18 26.95 27.86
CA ASN A 3 11.10 26.78 26.39
C ASN A 3 11.73 25.47 25.86
N TRP A 4 12.42 24.71 26.71
CA TRP A 4 13.05 23.44 26.31
C TRP A 4 12.07 22.25 26.33
N LEU A 5 11.05 22.28 27.20
CA LEU A 5 10.00 21.25 27.24
C LEU A 5 9.08 21.27 26.02
N LYS A 6 8.84 22.45 25.41
CA LYS A 6 8.13 22.56 24.12
C LYS A 6 8.90 21.93 22.95
N LYS A 7 10.21 21.80 23.04
CA LYS A 7 11.05 21.15 22.02
C LYS A 7 11.02 19.62 22.10
N LEU A 8 10.63 19.04 23.23
CA LEU A 8 10.55 17.59 23.45
C LEU A 8 9.16 16.99 23.16
N THR A 9 8.09 17.79 23.25
CA THR A 9 6.72 17.32 23.09
C THR A 9 5.99 17.90 21.87
N GLY A 10 6.62 18.78 21.10
CA GLY A 10 5.94 19.72 20.18
C GLY A 10 6.03 19.43 18.69
N ASP A 11 6.67 18.36 18.20
CA ASP A 11 6.99 18.35 16.76
C ASP A 11 6.63 17.08 15.98
N SER A 12 6.23 16.01 16.63
CA SER A 12 5.84 14.78 15.90
C SER A 12 4.47 14.93 15.22
N ASN A 13 3.50 15.58 15.89
CA ASN A 13 2.16 15.76 15.35
C ASN A 13 2.06 16.74 14.17
N GLU A 14 3.03 17.65 13.99
CA GLU A 14 3.05 18.56 12.85
C GLU A 14 3.92 18.05 11.68
N ARG A 15 4.88 17.18 11.96
CA ARG A 15 5.81 16.65 10.95
C ARG A 15 5.19 15.56 10.09
N GLU A 16 4.38 14.69 10.68
CA GLU A 16 3.72 13.60 9.97
C GLU A 16 2.73 14.11 8.89
N PRO A 17 1.80 15.05 9.16
CA PRO A 17 0.93 15.59 8.13
C PRO A 17 1.70 16.27 6.99
N LYS A 18 2.80 16.98 7.29
CA LYS A 18 3.63 17.63 6.26
C LYS A 18 4.30 16.62 5.32
N LYS A 19 4.74 15.46 5.84
CA LYS A 19 5.34 14.39 5.03
C LYS A 19 4.33 13.72 4.12
N LEU A 20 3.05 13.70 4.50
CA LEU A 20 1.98 13.07 3.76
C LEU A 20 1.30 13.99 2.74
N GLN A 21 1.53 15.31 2.83
CA GLN A 21 0.98 16.27 1.85
C GLN A 21 1.28 15.93 0.38
N PRO A 22 2.48 15.43 0.00
CA PRO A 22 2.73 15.02 -1.37
C PRO A 22 1.81 13.90 -1.88
N PHE A 23 1.37 13.01 -1.00
CA PHE A 23 0.39 11.97 -1.34
C PHE A 23 -0.99 12.58 -1.60
N ALA A 24 -1.47 13.46 -0.73
CA ALA A 24 -2.72 14.18 -0.95
C ALA A 24 -2.69 14.98 -2.26
N ALA A 25 -1.57 15.63 -2.57
CA ALA A 25 -1.39 16.36 -3.82
C ALA A 25 -1.46 15.43 -5.04
N LYS A 26 -0.86 14.22 -4.98
CA LYS A 26 -1.00 13.21 -6.05
C LYS A 26 -2.44 12.75 -6.24
N ILE A 27 -3.17 12.49 -5.14
CA ILE A 27 -4.58 12.11 -5.19
C ILE A 27 -5.43 13.23 -5.79
N ASN A 28 -5.19 14.48 -5.40
CA ASN A 28 -5.89 15.65 -5.95
C ASN A 28 -5.60 15.82 -7.45
N ALA A 29 -4.38 15.58 -7.89
CA ALA A 29 -4.01 15.65 -9.31
C ALA A 29 -4.71 14.59 -10.17
N LEU A 30 -5.09 13.44 -9.58
CA LEU A 30 -5.84 12.39 -10.26
C LEU A 30 -7.35 12.65 -10.32
N GLU A 31 -7.89 13.56 -9.50
CA GLU A 31 -9.33 13.80 -9.38
C GLU A 31 -10.02 14.07 -10.72
N PRO A 32 -9.51 14.94 -11.62
CA PRO A 32 -10.15 15.19 -12.92
C PRO A 32 -10.21 13.93 -13.81
N GLN A 33 -9.20 13.06 -13.73
CA GLN A 33 -9.16 11.81 -14.48
C GLN A 33 -10.25 10.85 -13.99
N PHE A 34 -10.44 10.73 -12.67
CA PHE A 34 -11.45 9.86 -12.08
C PHE A 34 -12.86 10.41 -12.24
N GLU A 35 -13.04 11.73 -12.21
CA GLU A 35 -14.32 12.39 -12.54
C GLU A 35 -14.78 12.13 -13.99
N ALA A 36 -13.85 12.01 -14.92
CA ALA A 36 -14.15 11.74 -16.33
C ALA A 36 -14.58 10.29 -16.61
N LEU A 37 -14.33 9.35 -15.68
CA LEU A 37 -14.69 7.95 -15.85
C LEU A 37 -16.21 7.77 -15.87
N SER A 38 -16.71 6.90 -16.73
CA SER A 38 -18.10 6.47 -16.74
C SER A 38 -18.47 5.65 -15.50
N ALA A 39 -19.76 5.38 -15.31
CA ALA A 39 -20.28 4.55 -14.21
C ALA A 39 -19.75 3.10 -14.26
N ALA A 40 -19.38 2.59 -15.46
CA ALA A 40 -18.81 1.26 -15.63
C ALA A 40 -17.27 1.24 -15.45
N GLU A 41 -16.58 2.31 -15.85
CA GLU A 41 -15.12 2.38 -15.78
C GLU A 41 -14.60 2.56 -14.36
N LEU A 42 -15.32 3.28 -13.49
CA LEU A 42 -14.88 3.50 -12.12
C LEU A 42 -14.77 2.17 -11.32
N PRO A 43 -15.75 1.26 -11.31
CA PRO A 43 -15.58 -0.07 -10.70
C PRO A 43 -14.47 -0.90 -11.37
N ALA A 44 -14.30 -0.78 -12.69
CA ALA A 44 -13.25 -1.49 -13.43
C ALA A 44 -11.84 -1.12 -12.96
N LYS A 45 -11.63 0.11 -12.45
CA LYS A 45 -10.37 0.52 -11.82
C LYS A 45 -9.97 -0.37 -10.65
N THR A 46 -10.91 -0.89 -9.88
CA THR A 46 -10.61 -1.83 -8.79
C THR A 46 -10.02 -3.13 -9.32
N VAL A 47 -10.52 -3.62 -10.46
CA VAL A 47 -9.99 -4.82 -11.10
C VAL A 47 -8.58 -4.56 -11.62
N GLU A 48 -8.37 -3.45 -12.33
CA GLU A 48 -7.06 -3.03 -12.84
C GLU A 48 -6.01 -2.92 -11.72
N LEU A 49 -6.35 -2.26 -10.59
CA LEU A 49 -5.45 -2.11 -9.46
C LEU A 49 -5.09 -3.47 -8.82
N LYS A 50 -6.05 -4.39 -8.71
CA LYS A 50 -5.81 -5.76 -8.23
C LYS A 50 -4.92 -6.56 -9.18
N GLU A 51 -5.12 -6.41 -10.49
CA GLU A 51 -4.28 -7.07 -11.49
C GLU A 51 -2.83 -6.55 -11.43
N ARG A 52 -2.63 -5.24 -11.31
CA ARG A 52 -1.29 -4.65 -11.15
C ARG A 52 -0.59 -5.14 -9.89
N LEU A 53 -1.30 -5.22 -8.76
CA LEU A 53 -0.77 -5.80 -7.53
C LEU A 53 -0.39 -7.28 -7.73
N SER A 54 -1.27 -8.06 -8.35
CA SER A 54 -1.03 -9.46 -8.65
C SER A 54 0.19 -9.64 -9.54
N GLN A 55 0.30 -8.88 -10.63
CA GLN A 55 1.46 -8.94 -11.54
C GLN A 55 2.77 -8.65 -10.83
N ALA A 56 2.79 -7.71 -9.88
CA ALA A 56 3.98 -7.37 -9.12
C ALA A 56 4.40 -8.47 -8.12
N THR A 57 3.47 -9.28 -7.63
CA THR A 57 3.70 -10.21 -6.51
C THR A 57 3.66 -11.67 -6.90
N THR A 58 2.97 -12.04 -7.99
CA THR A 58 2.79 -13.44 -8.42
C THR A 58 4.12 -14.20 -8.59
N PRO A 59 5.14 -13.66 -9.26
CA PRO A 59 6.39 -14.43 -9.45
C PRO A 59 7.07 -14.81 -8.13
N LEU A 60 7.06 -13.90 -7.15
CA LEU A 60 7.64 -14.18 -5.82
C LEU A 60 6.76 -15.15 -5.03
N ARG A 61 5.45 -15.05 -5.17
CA ARG A 61 4.49 -15.96 -4.52
C ARG A 61 4.62 -17.39 -5.04
N GLU A 62 4.68 -17.56 -6.35
CA GLU A 62 4.87 -18.86 -7.00
C GLU A 62 6.20 -19.48 -6.56
N ARG A 63 7.29 -18.71 -6.60
CA ARG A 63 8.60 -19.20 -6.14
C ARG A 63 8.62 -19.59 -4.65
N LEU A 64 7.92 -18.83 -3.81
CA LEU A 64 7.79 -19.14 -2.38
C LEU A 64 7.00 -20.45 -2.16
N GLU A 65 5.91 -20.67 -2.90
CA GLU A 65 5.13 -21.92 -2.84
C GLU A 65 5.97 -23.12 -3.30
N GLU A 66 6.73 -22.99 -4.41
CA GLU A 66 7.66 -24.01 -4.87
C GLU A 66 8.71 -24.36 -3.80
N ALA A 67 9.39 -23.35 -3.24
CA ALA A 67 10.40 -23.55 -2.22
C ALA A 67 9.84 -24.21 -0.94
N ARG A 68 8.59 -23.88 -0.57
CA ARG A 68 7.89 -24.53 0.54
C ARG A 68 7.60 -26.01 0.24
N ALA A 69 7.13 -26.33 -0.96
CA ALA A 69 6.86 -27.69 -1.38
C ALA A 69 8.15 -28.52 -1.43
N GLU A 70 9.26 -27.95 -1.93
CA GLU A 70 10.58 -28.58 -1.89
C GLU A 70 11.03 -28.84 -0.45
N LEU A 71 10.89 -27.86 0.45
CA LEU A 71 11.23 -27.98 1.86
C LEU A 71 10.45 -29.09 2.58
N ASP A 72 9.16 -29.22 2.27
CA ASP A 72 8.31 -30.24 2.88
C ASP A 72 8.69 -31.67 2.46
N SER A 73 9.22 -31.84 1.25
CA SER A 73 9.65 -33.13 0.71
C SER A 73 11.12 -33.47 0.96
N GLU A 74 11.96 -32.50 1.39
CA GLU A 74 13.40 -32.68 1.55
C GLU A 74 13.73 -33.46 2.84
N ALA A 75 14.50 -34.57 2.70
CA ALA A 75 14.92 -35.42 3.79
C ALA A 75 16.35 -35.11 4.29
N ASP A 76 17.21 -34.56 3.43
CA ASP A 76 18.59 -34.24 3.78
C ASP A 76 18.63 -32.98 4.65
N SER A 77 19.30 -33.09 5.80
CA SER A 77 19.33 -32.02 6.80
C SER A 77 20.05 -30.73 6.33
N TYR A 78 21.09 -30.89 5.52
CA TYR A 78 21.85 -29.74 4.98
C TYR A 78 21.04 -28.99 3.90
N HIS A 79 20.46 -29.73 2.96
CA HIS A 79 19.58 -29.15 1.95
C HIS A 79 18.33 -28.51 2.57
N ARG A 80 17.76 -29.15 3.58
CA ARG A 80 16.61 -28.61 4.32
C ARG A 80 16.91 -27.27 4.98
N GLN A 81 18.08 -27.13 5.59
CA GLN A 81 18.48 -25.84 6.18
C GLN A 81 18.59 -24.74 5.13
N ARG A 82 19.20 -25.04 3.98
CA ARG A 82 19.29 -24.07 2.87
C ARG A 82 17.92 -23.64 2.35
N LEU A 83 17.00 -24.59 2.17
CA LEU A 83 15.62 -24.31 1.75
C LEU A 83 14.87 -23.47 2.78
N GLN A 84 15.09 -23.69 4.09
CA GLN A 84 14.52 -22.83 5.14
C GLN A 84 15.00 -21.39 5.04
N GLU A 85 16.27 -21.19 4.77
CA GLU A 85 16.86 -19.85 4.57
C GLU A 85 16.28 -19.18 3.31
N GLU A 86 16.14 -19.93 2.20
CA GLU A 86 15.54 -19.46 0.95
C GLU A 86 14.06 -19.07 1.15
N VAL A 87 13.26 -19.91 1.78
CA VAL A 87 11.86 -19.61 2.12
C VAL A 87 11.76 -18.37 2.97
N GLY A 88 12.64 -18.23 3.98
CA GLY A 88 12.68 -17.03 4.83
C GLY A 88 13.05 -15.75 4.08
N GLN A 89 13.91 -15.83 3.07
CA GLN A 89 14.26 -14.68 2.24
C GLN A 89 13.13 -14.34 1.26
N LEU A 90 12.56 -15.32 0.57
CA LEU A 90 11.44 -15.15 -0.36
C LEU A 90 10.21 -14.55 0.33
N ASP A 91 9.92 -14.94 1.57
CA ASP A 91 8.82 -14.38 2.37
C ASP A 91 9.05 -12.88 2.67
N LYS A 92 10.29 -12.47 2.94
CA LYS A 92 10.65 -11.06 3.13
C LYS A 92 10.54 -10.27 1.82
N ASP A 93 11.06 -10.84 0.73
CA ASP A 93 11.03 -10.20 -0.58
C ASP A 93 9.61 -10.01 -1.07
N LEU A 94 8.73 -11.02 -0.86
CA LEU A 94 7.31 -10.92 -1.19
C LEU A 94 6.61 -9.80 -0.40
N ARG A 95 6.82 -9.72 0.92
CA ARG A 95 6.24 -8.65 1.75
C ARG A 95 6.72 -7.27 1.32
N GLU A 96 7.99 -7.14 0.96
CA GLU A 96 8.53 -5.87 0.48
C GLU A 96 7.96 -5.49 -0.89
N ALA A 97 7.82 -6.44 -1.81
CA ALA A 97 7.20 -6.23 -3.11
C ALA A 97 5.71 -5.85 -2.96
N GLU A 98 4.97 -6.53 -2.08
CA GLU A 98 3.57 -6.18 -1.76
C GLU A 98 3.47 -4.76 -1.21
N ARG A 99 4.33 -4.39 -0.26
CA ARG A 99 4.36 -3.05 0.33
C ARG A 99 4.65 -1.98 -0.72
N GLN A 100 5.65 -2.20 -1.57
CA GLN A 100 6.02 -1.24 -2.63
C GLN A 100 4.90 -1.09 -3.65
N ALA A 101 4.31 -2.19 -4.12
CA ALA A 101 3.21 -2.16 -5.06
C ALA A 101 1.98 -1.45 -4.47
N LEU A 102 1.64 -1.70 -3.20
CA LEU A 102 0.54 -1.01 -2.52
C LEU A 102 0.80 0.48 -2.36
N ASP A 103 2.03 0.90 -2.00
CA ASP A 103 2.41 2.31 -1.90
C ASP A 103 2.30 3.04 -3.26
N GLU A 104 2.66 2.37 -4.35
CA GLU A 104 2.54 2.90 -5.72
C GLU A 104 1.07 3.05 -6.15
N LEU A 105 0.22 2.08 -5.82
CA LEU A 105 -1.20 2.07 -6.17
C LEU A 105 -2.06 2.98 -5.29
N LEU A 106 -1.56 3.35 -4.11
CA LEU A 106 -2.28 4.08 -3.09
C LEU A 106 -2.97 5.35 -3.60
N PRO A 107 -2.31 6.26 -4.36
CA PRO A 107 -2.96 7.47 -4.84
C PRO A 107 -4.16 7.19 -5.75
N GLU A 108 -4.06 6.22 -6.66
CA GLU A 108 -5.14 5.84 -7.56
C GLU A 108 -6.31 5.19 -6.79
N ALA A 109 -6.02 4.32 -5.83
CA ALA A 109 -7.03 3.69 -4.99
C ALA A 109 -7.82 4.73 -4.19
N PHE A 110 -7.15 5.70 -3.58
CA PHE A 110 -7.82 6.78 -2.85
C PHE A 110 -8.61 7.71 -3.77
N ALA A 111 -8.12 8.01 -4.98
CA ALA A 111 -8.87 8.79 -5.97
C ALA A 111 -10.15 8.06 -6.40
N ALA A 112 -10.07 6.75 -6.66
CA ALA A 112 -11.23 5.91 -6.99
C ALA A 112 -12.28 5.92 -5.87
N VAL A 113 -11.87 5.72 -4.61
CA VAL A 113 -12.76 5.72 -3.44
C VAL A 113 -13.39 7.09 -3.24
N ARG A 114 -12.63 8.19 -3.39
CA ARG A 114 -13.14 9.56 -3.28
C ARG A 114 -14.23 9.83 -4.31
N GLU A 115 -13.99 9.46 -5.56
CA GLU A 115 -14.97 9.64 -6.64
C GLU A 115 -16.20 8.74 -6.46
N ALA A 116 -16.01 7.49 -6.04
CA ALA A 116 -17.11 6.59 -5.73
C ALA A 116 -18.00 7.14 -4.61
N ALA A 117 -17.43 7.65 -3.53
CA ALA A 117 -18.19 8.27 -2.43
C ALA A 117 -18.95 9.52 -2.89
N LYS A 118 -18.33 10.36 -3.72
CA LYS A 118 -18.97 11.54 -4.31
C LYS A 118 -20.21 11.15 -5.12
N ARG A 119 -20.12 10.09 -5.94
CA ARG A 119 -21.22 9.62 -6.81
C ARG A 119 -22.33 8.89 -6.06
N THR A 120 -21.99 8.12 -5.01
CA THR A 120 -22.94 7.24 -4.34
C THR A 120 -23.65 7.91 -3.15
N ILE A 121 -22.91 8.65 -2.34
CA ILE A 121 -23.43 9.29 -1.11
C ILE A 121 -23.32 10.83 -1.13
N GLY A 122 -22.87 11.42 -2.23
CA GLY A 122 -22.73 12.87 -2.37
C GLY A 122 -21.65 13.50 -1.49
N GLN A 123 -20.71 12.71 -0.95
CA GLN A 123 -19.68 13.18 -0.03
C GLN A 123 -18.29 13.00 -0.60
N ARG A 124 -17.61 14.11 -0.84
CA ARG A 124 -16.20 14.13 -1.22
C ARG A 124 -15.32 14.13 0.03
N HIS A 125 -14.42 13.15 0.16
CA HIS A 125 -13.47 13.13 1.26
C HIS A 125 -12.55 14.37 1.23
N PHE A 126 -12.35 14.99 2.39
CA PHE A 126 -11.38 16.06 2.58
C PHE A 126 -9.96 15.50 2.63
N ASP A 127 -8.96 16.34 2.31
CA ASP A 127 -7.56 15.94 2.31
C ASP A 127 -7.11 15.37 3.67
N VAL A 128 -7.60 15.93 4.78
CA VAL A 128 -7.30 15.43 6.12
C VAL A 128 -7.79 14.00 6.35
N GLN A 129 -8.91 13.61 5.73
CA GLN A 129 -9.42 12.22 5.81
C GLN A 129 -8.55 11.27 4.98
N LEU A 130 -8.05 11.72 3.83
CA LEU A 130 -7.08 10.96 3.05
C LEU A 130 -5.78 10.77 3.82
N LEU A 131 -5.27 11.81 4.47
CA LEU A 131 -4.08 11.70 5.31
C LEU A 131 -4.27 10.70 6.44
N GLY A 132 -5.46 10.69 7.08
CA GLY A 132 -5.81 9.68 8.09
C GLY A 132 -5.80 8.25 7.51
N GLY A 133 -6.36 8.05 6.33
CA GLY A 133 -6.33 6.76 5.63
C GLY A 133 -4.91 6.30 5.29
N ILE A 134 -4.04 7.21 4.86
CA ILE A 134 -2.62 6.89 4.56
C ILE A 134 -1.88 6.49 5.84
N VAL A 135 -2.11 7.17 6.95
CA VAL A 135 -1.52 6.82 8.27
C VAL A 135 -1.93 5.40 8.67
N LEU A 136 -3.22 5.05 8.52
CA LEU A 136 -3.71 3.69 8.80
C LEU A 136 -3.11 2.66 7.86
N HIS A 137 -2.97 2.97 6.56
CA HIS A 137 -2.30 2.10 5.58
C HIS A 137 -0.84 1.82 5.98
N GLN A 138 -0.14 2.80 6.52
CA GLN A 138 1.24 2.66 7.01
C GLN A 138 1.36 1.93 8.36
N GLY A 139 0.25 1.53 8.97
CA GLY A 139 0.25 0.83 10.26
C GLY A 139 0.65 1.70 11.45
N LYS A 140 0.38 3.00 11.39
CA LYS A 140 0.71 3.98 12.43
C LYS A 140 -0.50 4.38 13.25
#